data_77169c23e43ab6cc96805292d914bf65
#
_entry.id   77169c23e43ab6cc96805292d914bf65
#
_cell.length_a   1.000
_cell.length_b   1.000
_cell.length_c   1.000
_cell.angle_alpha   90.00
_cell.angle_beta   90.00
_cell.angle_gamma   90.00
#
_symmetry.space_group_name_H-M   'P 1'
#
loop_
_entity.id
_entity.type
_entity.pdbx_description
1 polymer ?
#
loop_
_entity_poly.entity_id
_entity_poly.type
_entity_poly.pdbx_seq_one_letter_code
_entity_poly.pdbx_strand_id
1 'polypeptide(L)'
;MKRIVGIVYVFLCWGISLHAQSVRVIETLKKLEMENISVVEKSDTITAAFETSVYRGAYNGIGIAIRHLVAMPEMPTLQLVILDNALPQLCITLPAKLVQQYQSGEYTLDEVYRNMEMTTSTGTAMRRLKGIKREDSTFGKVDLVLYPGC
;
A
#
# COMPACT_ATOMS: atom_id res chain seq x y z
N MET A 1 36.12 -12.63 20.44
CA MET A 1 35.94 -12.00 19.12
C MET A 1 34.92 -12.68 18.22
N LYS A 2 34.73 -14.00 18.27
CA LYS A 2 33.72 -14.69 17.42
C LYS A 2 32.25 -14.39 17.78
N ARG A 3 31.93 -13.87 18.97
CA ARG A 3 30.55 -13.56 19.40
C ARG A 3 30.02 -12.20 18.90
N ILE A 4 30.89 -11.26 18.57
CA ILE A 4 30.51 -9.92 18.10
C ILE A 4 30.11 -9.95 16.63
N VAL A 5 30.72 -10.81 15.82
CA VAL A 5 30.43 -10.97 14.39
C VAL A 5 29.00 -11.54 14.17
N GLY A 6 28.53 -12.43 15.04
CA GLY A 6 27.17 -13.00 14.97
C GLY A 6 26.08 -11.98 15.26
N ILE A 7 26.30 -11.05 16.18
CA ILE A 7 25.34 -10.01 16.54
C ILE A 7 25.18 -8.98 15.41
N VAL A 8 26.28 -8.60 14.76
CA VAL A 8 26.27 -7.68 13.62
C VAL A 8 25.52 -8.29 12.43
N TYR A 9 25.64 -9.58 12.19
CA TYR A 9 24.90 -10.29 11.12
C TYR A 9 23.39 -10.33 11.37
N VAL A 10 22.96 -10.53 12.62
CA VAL A 10 21.52 -10.53 12.97
C VAL A 10 20.92 -9.14 12.79
N PHE A 11 21.63 -8.06 13.14
CA PHE A 11 21.16 -6.68 12.92
C PHE A 11 21.10 -6.31 11.44
N LEU A 12 22.03 -6.76 10.62
CA LEU A 12 22.01 -6.55 9.16
C LEU A 12 20.84 -7.28 8.47
N CYS A 13 20.51 -8.49 8.91
CA CYS A 13 19.36 -9.25 8.37
C CYS A 13 18.02 -8.58 8.71
N TRP A 14 17.86 -7.95 9.88
CA TRP A 14 16.65 -7.26 10.25
C TRP A 14 16.42 -5.97 9.43
N GLY A 15 17.47 -5.21 9.15
CA GLY A 15 17.37 -4.00 8.32
C GLY A 15 17.00 -4.29 6.87
N ILE A 16 17.45 -5.42 6.31
CA ILE A 16 17.14 -5.83 4.93
C ILE A 16 15.69 -6.31 4.81
N SER A 17 15.14 -6.94 5.85
CA SER A 17 13.78 -7.49 5.83
C SER A 17 12.70 -6.41 5.75
N LEU A 18 12.88 -5.29 6.44
CA LEU A 18 11.92 -4.17 6.47
C LEU A 18 11.82 -3.45 5.12
N HIS A 19 12.95 -3.21 4.48
CA HIS A 19 12.95 -2.55 3.16
C HIS A 19 12.34 -3.42 2.05
N ALA A 20 12.41 -4.74 2.17
CA ALA A 20 11.86 -5.68 1.20
C ALA A 20 10.32 -5.65 1.14
N GLN A 21 9.62 -5.35 2.24
CA GLN A 21 8.16 -5.31 2.28
C GLN A 21 7.59 -4.09 1.55
N SER A 22 8.16 -2.90 1.74
CA SER A 22 7.77 -1.69 1.00
C SER A 22 7.95 -1.88 -0.51
N VAL A 23 9.04 -2.48 -0.94
CA VAL A 23 9.30 -2.79 -2.36
C VAL A 23 8.25 -3.76 -2.90
N ARG A 24 7.90 -4.81 -2.16
CA ARG A 24 6.85 -5.76 -2.55
C ARG A 24 5.48 -5.08 -2.70
N VAL A 25 5.14 -4.17 -1.81
CA VAL A 25 3.89 -3.40 -1.90
C VAL A 25 3.88 -2.56 -3.18
N ILE A 26 4.97 -1.85 -3.47
CA ILE A 26 5.11 -1.05 -4.71
C ILE A 26 4.95 -1.95 -5.94
N GLU A 27 5.66 -3.06 -6.00
CA GLU A 27 5.58 -3.99 -7.13
C GLU A 27 4.19 -4.58 -7.31
N THR A 28 3.51 -4.93 -6.22
CA THR A 28 2.14 -5.44 -6.25
C THR A 28 1.17 -4.40 -6.80
N LEU A 29 1.26 -3.16 -6.32
CA LEU A 29 0.42 -2.07 -6.79
C LEU A 29 0.68 -1.73 -8.28
N LYS A 30 1.93 -1.78 -8.71
CA LYS A 30 2.30 -1.62 -10.14
C LYS A 30 1.72 -2.73 -11.02
N LYS A 31 1.80 -3.98 -10.58
CA LYS A 31 1.20 -5.12 -11.30
C LYS A 31 -0.32 -5.02 -11.41
N LEU A 32 -0.96 -4.38 -10.45
CA LEU A 32 -2.39 -4.09 -10.46
C LEU A 32 -2.73 -2.81 -11.24
N GLU A 33 -1.76 -2.22 -11.92
CA GLU A 33 -1.93 -1.00 -12.73
C GLU A 33 -2.44 0.20 -11.92
N MET A 34 -2.08 0.27 -10.63
CA MET A 34 -2.34 1.44 -9.80
C MET A 34 -1.41 2.59 -10.18
N GLU A 35 -1.87 3.80 -10.01
CA GLU A 35 -1.15 5.02 -10.38
C GLU A 35 -0.84 5.90 -9.16
N ASN A 36 0.06 6.85 -9.32
CA ASN A 36 0.46 7.80 -8.27
C ASN A 36 0.92 7.12 -6.97
N ILE A 37 1.61 5.99 -7.10
CA ILE A 37 2.03 5.14 -5.98
C ILE A 37 3.10 5.83 -5.14
N SER A 38 2.88 5.88 -3.83
CA SER A 38 3.87 6.31 -2.83
C SER A 38 3.78 5.37 -1.63
N VAL A 39 4.89 4.79 -1.23
CA VAL A 39 4.92 3.84 -0.12
C VAL A 39 6.03 4.22 0.86
N VAL A 40 5.73 4.19 2.13
CA VAL A 40 6.69 4.39 3.22
C VAL A 40 6.40 3.41 4.35
N GLU A 41 7.44 2.91 4.95
CA GLU A 41 7.37 2.13 6.17
C GLU A 41 7.92 2.93 7.34
N LYS A 42 7.15 3.03 8.39
CA LYS A 42 7.53 3.74 9.62
C LYS A 42 6.79 3.17 10.82
N SER A 43 7.55 2.82 11.87
CA SER A 43 6.99 2.36 13.15
C SER A 43 5.98 1.20 12.99
N ASP A 44 6.39 0.07 12.39
CA ASP A 44 5.56 -1.10 12.12
C ASP A 44 4.27 -0.83 11.31
N THR A 45 4.25 0.23 10.54
CA THR A 45 3.14 0.57 9.66
C THR A 45 3.66 0.86 8.27
N ILE A 46 3.11 0.17 7.28
CA ILE A 46 3.31 0.52 5.87
C ILE A 46 2.16 1.44 5.47
N THR A 47 2.51 2.66 5.08
CA THR A 47 1.56 3.62 4.50
C THR A 47 1.77 3.66 3.00
N ALA A 48 0.73 3.35 2.25
CA ALA A 48 0.73 3.35 0.79
C ALA A 48 -0.37 4.27 0.26
N ALA A 49 -0.02 5.20 -0.60
CA ALA A 49 -0.98 5.99 -1.36
C ALA A 49 -0.97 5.54 -2.81
N PHE A 50 -2.13 5.45 -3.42
CA PHE A 50 -2.29 5.09 -4.82
C PHE A 50 -3.65 5.51 -5.37
N GLU A 51 -3.76 5.49 -6.68
CA GLU A 51 -4.96 5.81 -7.45
C GLU A 51 -5.42 4.59 -8.24
N THR A 52 -6.74 4.38 -8.30
CA THR A 52 -7.37 3.21 -8.93
C THR A 52 -8.02 3.55 -10.28
N SER A 53 -7.44 4.47 -11.03
CA SER A 53 -8.02 5.04 -12.27
C SER A 53 -8.37 4.02 -13.36
N VAL A 54 -7.65 2.90 -13.42
CA VAL A 54 -7.85 1.85 -14.42
C VAL A 54 -9.13 1.03 -14.18
N TYR A 55 -9.61 1.01 -12.93
CA TYR A 55 -10.78 0.20 -12.57
C TYR A 55 -12.08 1.00 -12.68
N ARG A 56 -13.08 0.42 -13.34
CA ARG A 56 -14.43 0.99 -13.32
C ARG A 56 -14.99 0.92 -11.91
N GLY A 57 -15.09 2.08 -11.26
CA GLY A 57 -15.49 2.22 -9.87
C GLY A 57 -14.31 2.04 -8.91
N ALA A 58 -14.02 3.08 -8.14
CA ALA A 58 -12.91 3.09 -7.18
C ALA A 58 -12.96 1.92 -6.20
N TYR A 59 -14.13 1.49 -5.79
CA TYR A 59 -14.32 0.38 -4.85
C TYR A 59 -13.80 -0.96 -5.37
N ASN A 60 -13.93 -1.23 -6.66
CA ASN A 60 -13.40 -2.46 -7.26
C ASN A 60 -11.87 -2.50 -7.19
N GLY A 61 -11.22 -1.40 -7.55
CA GLY A 61 -9.76 -1.28 -7.48
C GLY A 61 -9.24 -1.39 -6.05
N ILE A 62 -9.92 -0.75 -5.10
CA ILE A 62 -9.58 -0.82 -3.68
C ILE A 62 -9.69 -2.26 -3.17
N GLY A 63 -10.78 -2.95 -3.48
CA GLY A 63 -10.99 -4.35 -3.08
C GLY A 63 -9.92 -5.29 -3.63
N ILE A 64 -9.54 -5.12 -4.90
CA ILE A 64 -8.47 -5.89 -5.54
C ILE A 64 -7.13 -5.62 -4.84
N ALA A 65 -6.80 -4.37 -4.57
CA ALA A 65 -5.56 -4.01 -3.87
C ALA A 65 -5.50 -4.64 -2.47
N ILE A 66 -6.55 -4.51 -1.67
CA ILE A 66 -6.63 -5.10 -0.33
C ILE A 66 -6.43 -6.62 -0.40
N ARG A 67 -7.13 -7.30 -1.29
CA ARG A 67 -7.03 -8.76 -1.47
C ARG A 67 -5.59 -9.21 -1.70
N HIS A 68 -4.85 -8.51 -2.54
CA HIS A 68 -3.46 -8.87 -2.84
C HIS A 68 -2.49 -8.50 -1.70
N LEU A 69 -2.71 -7.37 -1.06
CA LEU A 69 -1.85 -6.90 0.02
C LEU A 69 -1.99 -7.73 1.30
N VAL A 70 -3.21 -8.12 1.68
CA VAL A 70 -3.42 -8.96 2.89
C VAL A 70 -2.94 -10.40 2.70
N ALA A 71 -2.80 -10.86 1.46
CA ALA A 71 -2.25 -12.18 1.15
C ALA A 71 -0.72 -12.24 1.24
N MET A 72 -0.05 -11.10 1.31
CA MET A 72 1.42 -11.05 1.42
C MET A 72 1.88 -11.46 2.82
N PRO A 73 2.91 -12.33 2.94
CA PRO A 73 3.38 -12.79 4.24
C PRO A 73 4.04 -11.67 5.06
N GLU A 74 3.99 -11.80 6.37
CA GLU A 74 4.69 -10.93 7.34
C GLU A 74 4.33 -9.44 7.22
N MET A 75 3.08 -9.14 6.87
CA MET A 75 2.63 -7.76 6.74
C MET A 75 2.39 -7.11 8.11
N PRO A 76 2.97 -5.93 8.34
CA PRO A 76 2.63 -5.09 9.49
C PRO A 76 1.26 -4.44 9.30
N THR A 77 0.91 -3.48 10.14
CA THR A 77 -0.28 -2.65 9.92
C THR A 77 -0.17 -1.94 8.58
N LEU A 78 -1.20 -2.09 7.75
CA LEU A 78 -1.32 -1.41 6.47
C LEU A 78 -2.22 -0.18 6.61
N GLN A 79 -1.76 0.93 6.09
CA GLN A 79 -2.53 2.17 5.98
C GLN A 79 -2.55 2.60 4.52
N LEU A 80 -3.72 2.48 3.89
CA LEU A 80 -3.90 2.76 2.47
C LEU A 80 -4.57 4.11 2.30
N VAL A 81 -3.96 4.99 1.52
CA VAL A 81 -4.53 6.29 1.15
C VAL A 81 -4.97 6.22 -0.30
N ILE A 82 -6.26 6.27 -0.51
CA ILE A 82 -6.84 6.26 -1.85
C ILE A 82 -6.86 7.68 -2.40
N LEU A 83 -6.27 7.85 -3.56
CA LEU A 83 -6.21 9.12 -4.26
C LEU A 83 -7.24 9.18 -5.39
N ASP A 84 -7.71 10.38 -5.67
CA ASP A 84 -8.47 10.72 -6.87
C ASP A 84 -7.90 12.03 -7.42
N ASN A 85 -7.45 12.01 -8.67
CA ASN A 85 -6.71 13.13 -9.28
C ASN A 85 -5.54 13.62 -8.41
N ALA A 86 -4.78 12.69 -7.86
CA ALA A 86 -3.67 12.90 -6.94
C ALA A 86 -4.06 13.55 -5.59
N LEU A 87 -5.35 13.68 -5.29
CA LEU A 87 -5.86 14.21 -4.03
C LEU A 87 -6.31 13.06 -3.11
N PRO A 88 -5.94 13.08 -1.83
CA PRO A 88 -6.35 12.03 -0.89
C PRO A 88 -7.84 12.14 -0.56
N GLN A 89 -8.56 11.02 -0.74
CA GLN A 89 -10.00 10.93 -0.52
C GLN A 89 -10.34 10.08 0.70
N LEU A 90 -9.67 8.95 0.85
CA LEU A 90 -10.00 7.94 1.83
C LEU A 90 -8.73 7.34 2.42
N CYS A 91 -8.74 7.08 3.72
CA CYS A 91 -7.72 6.30 4.39
C CYS A 91 -8.33 5.02 4.95
N ILE A 92 -7.73 3.88 4.62
CA ILE A 92 -8.12 2.55 5.09
C ILE A 92 -7.01 2.01 5.96
N THR A 93 -7.33 1.60 7.17
CA THR A 93 -6.37 0.98 8.08
C THR A 93 -6.72 -0.49 8.28
N LEU A 94 -5.73 -1.34 8.03
CA LEU A 94 -5.77 -2.79 8.21
C LEU A 94 -4.77 -3.14 9.31
N PRO A 95 -5.20 -3.31 10.57
CA PRO A 95 -4.30 -3.67 11.66
C PRO A 95 -3.57 -4.99 11.38
N ALA A 96 -2.32 -5.11 11.82
CA ALA A 96 -1.52 -6.31 11.64
C ALA A 96 -2.24 -7.59 12.13
N LYS A 97 -2.96 -7.49 13.25
CA LYS A 97 -3.78 -8.57 13.79
C LYS A 97 -4.84 -9.05 12.79
N LEU A 98 -5.53 -8.13 12.13
CA LEU A 98 -6.56 -8.45 11.13
C LEU A 98 -5.96 -9.18 9.92
N VAL A 99 -4.80 -8.73 9.45
CA VAL A 99 -4.07 -9.38 8.36
C VAL A 99 -3.65 -10.81 8.77
N GLN A 100 -3.13 -10.97 9.97
CA GLN A 100 -2.73 -12.29 10.50
C GLN A 100 -3.93 -13.24 10.63
N GLN A 101 -5.08 -12.77 11.08
CA GLN A 101 -6.31 -13.56 11.19
C GLN A 101 -6.80 -14.04 9.81
N TYR A 102 -6.66 -13.21 8.78
CA TYR A 102 -6.94 -13.63 7.41
C TYR A 102 -5.94 -14.70 6.94
N GLN A 103 -4.65 -14.49 7.15
CA GLN A 103 -3.60 -15.42 6.70
C GLN A 103 -3.65 -16.77 7.41
N SER A 104 -4.07 -16.80 8.67
CA SER A 104 -4.28 -18.05 9.43
C SER A 104 -5.55 -18.81 9.05
N GLY A 105 -6.42 -18.22 8.22
CA GLY A 105 -7.72 -18.78 7.86
C GLY A 105 -8.82 -18.57 8.91
N GLU A 106 -8.54 -17.82 9.98
CA GLU A 106 -9.55 -17.46 11.00
C GLU A 106 -10.62 -16.51 10.43
N TYR A 107 -10.20 -15.59 9.57
CA TYR A 107 -11.08 -14.64 8.90
C TYR A 107 -11.10 -14.87 7.38
N THR A 108 -12.29 -14.71 6.81
CA THR A 108 -12.50 -14.61 5.38
C THR A 108 -12.19 -13.20 4.88
N LEU A 109 -12.09 -13.01 3.59
CA LEU A 109 -11.88 -11.69 3.00
C LEU A 109 -13.05 -10.73 3.32
N ASP A 110 -14.28 -11.24 3.37
CA ASP A 110 -15.45 -10.44 3.76
C ASP A 110 -15.36 -9.94 5.20
N GLU A 111 -14.83 -10.76 6.10
CA GLU A 111 -14.58 -10.36 7.48
C GLU A 111 -13.48 -9.31 7.59
N VAL A 112 -12.45 -9.39 6.74
CA VAL A 112 -11.44 -8.32 6.63
C VAL A 112 -12.09 -6.99 6.24
N TYR A 113 -12.94 -6.99 5.22
CA TYR A 113 -13.64 -5.77 4.79
C TYR A 113 -14.57 -5.20 5.85
N ARG A 114 -15.22 -6.03 6.66
CA ARG A 114 -16.10 -5.58 7.74
C ARG A 114 -15.35 -5.02 8.95
N ASN A 115 -14.14 -5.48 9.19
CA ASN A 115 -13.34 -5.12 10.36
C ASN A 115 -12.23 -4.11 10.08
N MET A 116 -12.02 -3.71 8.82
CA MET A 116 -11.09 -2.63 8.49
C MET A 116 -11.66 -1.27 8.90
N GLU A 117 -10.78 -0.36 9.25
CA GLU A 117 -11.15 1.00 9.59
C GLU A 117 -11.08 1.90 8.34
N MET A 118 -12.13 2.66 8.08
CA MET A 118 -12.17 3.64 6.99
C MET A 118 -12.46 5.03 7.52
N THR A 119 -11.70 6.00 7.05
CA THR A 119 -11.89 7.41 7.41
C THR A 119 -11.56 8.33 6.24
N THR A 120 -12.25 9.44 6.13
CA THR A 120 -11.93 10.53 5.20
C THR A 120 -10.81 11.44 5.72
N SER A 121 -10.41 11.28 6.99
CA SER A 121 -9.29 12.00 7.58
C SER A 121 -7.95 11.41 7.14
N THR A 122 -7.39 11.95 6.08
CA THR A 122 -6.16 11.45 5.45
C THR A 122 -4.89 12.17 5.91
N GLY A 123 -5.02 13.25 6.67
CA GLY A 123 -3.91 14.17 7.00
C GLY A 123 -2.74 13.51 7.72
N THR A 124 -3.00 12.57 8.63
CA THR A 124 -1.92 11.87 9.37
C THR A 124 -1.17 10.91 8.46
N ALA A 125 -1.87 10.16 7.62
CA ALA A 125 -1.27 9.25 6.66
C ALA A 125 -0.44 10.02 5.61
N MET A 126 -0.98 11.10 5.09
CA MET A 126 -0.29 11.94 4.10
C MET A 126 0.98 12.59 4.65
N ARG A 127 1.01 12.93 5.94
CA ARG A 127 2.25 13.45 6.58
C ARG A 127 3.38 12.43 6.59
N ARG A 128 3.07 11.14 6.68
CA ARG A 128 4.08 10.07 6.60
C ARG A 128 4.69 9.96 5.21
N LEU A 129 3.92 10.27 4.18
CA LEU A 129 4.32 10.23 2.77
C LEU A 129 4.97 11.52 2.27
N LYS A 130 5.04 12.55 3.11
CA LYS A 130 5.64 13.84 2.73
C LYS A 130 7.11 13.69 2.37
N GLY A 131 7.46 14.14 1.17
CA GLY A 131 8.83 14.06 0.65
C GLY A 131 9.18 12.74 -0.04
N ILE A 132 8.27 11.76 -0.07
CA ILE A 132 8.45 10.51 -0.81
C ILE A 132 8.14 10.75 -2.28
N LYS A 133 9.05 10.29 -3.15
CA LYS A 133 8.84 10.34 -4.60
C LYS A 133 7.70 9.40 -4.98
N ARG A 134 6.82 9.87 -5.86
CA ARG A 134 5.76 9.03 -6.42
C ARG A 134 6.33 8.12 -7.50
N GLU A 135 5.91 6.87 -7.45
CA GLU A 135 6.13 5.89 -8.50
C GLU A 135 4.95 5.96 -9.50
N ASP A 136 5.23 5.84 -10.78
CA ASP A 136 4.21 5.84 -11.84
C ASP A 136 3.21 7.02 -11.77
N SER A 137 3.75 8.22 -11.59
CA SER A 137 2.92 9.44 -11.55
C SER A 137 2.29 9.73 -12.90
N THR A 138 0.97 9.98 -12.90
CA THR A 138 0.22 10.46 -14.07
C THR A 138 0.29 11.98 -14.24
N PHE A 139 0.88 12.69 -13.29
CA PHE A 139 1.01 14.14 -13.36
C PHE A 139 1.81 14.57 -14.60
N GLY A 140 1.18 15.35 -15.45
CA GLY A 140 1.78 15.81 -16.71
C GLY A 140 1.62 14.84 -17.89
N LYS A 141 1.01 13.67 -17.71
CA LYS A 141 0.59 12.84 -18.84
C LYS A 141 -0.67 13.44 -19.45
N VAL A 142 -0.58 13.88 -20.69
CA VAL A 142 -1.72 14.38 -21.46
C VAL A 142 -2.19 13.24 -22.36
N ASP A 143 -3.35 12.69 -22.06
CA ASP A 143 -4.03 11.76 -22.95
C ASP A 143 -4.67 12.56 -24.09
N LEU A 144 -3.98 12.64 -25.22
CA LEU A 144 -4.54 13.18 -26.45
C LEU A 144 -5.46 12.11 -27.06
N VAL A 145 -6.73 12.13 -26.68
CA VAL A 145 -7.74 11.35 -27.39
C VAL A 145 -8.12 12.11 -28.63
N LEU A 146 -7.53 11.71 -29.77
CA LEU A 146 -7.94 12.19 -31.09
C LEU A 146 -9.24 11.47 -31.48
N TYR A 147 -10.36 12.15 -31.29
CA TYR A 147 -11.61 11.71 -31.91
C TYR A 147 -11.48 11.97 -33.42
N PRO A 148 -11.67 10.95 -34.28
CA PRO A 148 -11.83 11.22 -35.70
C PRO A 148 -13.06 12.12 -35.85
N GLY A 149 -12.81 13.35 -36.26
CA GLY A 149 -13.88 14.32 -36.52
C GLY A 149 -14.84 13.78 -37.55
N CYS A 150 -16.11 13.83 -37.25
CA CYS A 150 -17.18 13.65 -38.25
C CYS A 150 -17.15 14.81 -39.24
#